data_b8715b390f4f1429503c0f1a58aed578
#
_entry.id   b8715b390f4f1429503c0f1a58aed578
#
_cell.length_a   1.000
_cell.length_b   1.000
_cell.length_c   1.000
_cell.angle_alpha   90.00
_cell.angle_beta   90.00
_cell.angle_gamma   90.00
#
_symmetry.space_group_name_H-M   'P 1'
#
loop_
_entity.id
_entity.type
_entity.pdbx_description
1 polymer ?
#
loop_
_entity_poly.entity_id
_entity_poly.type
_entity_poly.pdbx_seq_one_letter_code
_entity_poly.pdbx_strand_id
1 'polypeptide(L)'
;MGKFPARMFRWAAIYGVIVLAPLYFTPLPPVMAETFLGFVGLALVFQTVFWTIGSDPLKYRPLMPLAVAEKLVFAVPALALFAQGYPVAPPVAVFAVIDILLGIGFFLAWRRTLVAD
;
A
#
# COMPACT_ATOMS: atom_id res chain seq x y z
N MET A 1 -10.44 21.74 7.37
CA MET A 1 -9.57 20.58 7.34
C MET A 1 -8.53 20.72 6.24
N GLY A 2 -7.30 20.31 6.51
CA GLY A 2 -6.24 20.34 5.51
C GLY A 2 -6.47 19.32 4.41
N LYS A 3 -5.80 19.53 3.28
CA LYS A 3 -5.94 18.67 2.11
C LYS A 3 -4.99 17.47 2.13
N PHE A 4 -4.13 17.37 3.16
CA PHE A 4 -3.12 16.32 3.20
C PHE A 4 -3.73 14.91 3.19
N PRO A 5 -4.76 14.58 4.00
CA PRO A 5 -5.32 13.22 3.96
C PRO A 5 -5.84 12.83 2.58
N ALA A 6 -6.58 13.72 1.93
CA ALA A 6 -7.12 13.44 0.60
C ALA A 6 -6.01 13.22 -0.41
N ARG A 7 -5.01 14.09 -0.41
CA ARG A 7 -3.87 13.99 -1.34
C ARG A 7 -3.04 12.76 -1.08
N MET A 8 -2.77 12.45 0.18
CA MET A 8 -1.96 11.30 0.55
C MET A 8 -2.57 10.01 0.01
N PHE A 9 -3.86 9.80 0.27
CA PHE A 9 -4.51 8.57 -0.17
C PHE A 9 -4.66 8.50 -1.69
N ARG A 10 -4.95 9.62 -2.34
CA ARG A 10 -5.09 9.62 -3.80
C ARG A 10 -3.78 9.37 -4.51
N TRP A 11 -2.71 10.03 -4.07
CA TRP A 11 -1.40 9.80 -4.68
C TRP A 11 -0.90 8.38 -4.43
N ALA A 12 -1.16 7.85 -3.23
CA ALA A 12 -0.81 6.46 -2.94
C ALA A 12 -1.54 5.50 -3.87
N ALA A 13 -2.83 5.74 -4.13
CA ALA A 13 -3.61 4.90 -5.04
C ALA A 13 -3.06 4.94 -6.45
N ILE A 14 -2.74 6.13 -6.96
CA ILE A 14 -2.17 6.29 -8.30
C ILE A 14 -0.83 5.57 -8.40
N TYR A 15 0.04 5.77 -7.42
CA TYR A 15 1.33 5.09 -7.36
C TYR A 15 1.15 3.58 -7.38
N GLY A 16 0.24 3.06 -6.56
CA GLY A 16 0.02 1.62 -6.46
C GLY A 16 -0.48 1.02 -7.77
N VAL A 17 -1.37 1.69 -8.47
CA VAL A 17 -1.85 1.20 -9.76
C VAL A 17 -0.70 1.18 -10.78
N ILE A 18 0.11 2.23 -10.82
CA ILE A 18 1.24 2.31 -11.75
C ILE A 18 2.26 1.19 -11.50
N VAL A 19 2.49 0.84 -10.23
CA VAL A 19 3.45 -0.20 -9.87
C VAL A 19 2.86 -1.60 -10.08
N LEU A 20 1.61 -1.81 -9.72
CA LEU A 20 1.01 -3.15 -9.66
C LEU A 20 0.42 -3.63 -10.99
N ALA A 21 -0.26 -2.75 -11.71
CA ALA A 21 -0.94 -3.18 -12.94
C ALA A 21 0.00 -3.80 -13.97
N PRO A 22 1.21 -3.25 -14.20
CA PRO A 22 2.14 -3.87 -15.16
C PRO A 22 2.57 -5.29 -14.80
N LEU A 23 2.43 -5.70 -13.54
CA LEU A 23 2.83 -7.03 -13.10
C LEU A 23 2.00 -8.14 -13.74
N TYR A 24 0.78 -7.82 -14.23
CA TYR A 24 -0.01 -8.79 -15.00
C TYR A 24 0.63 -9.12 -16.34
N PHE A 25 1.52 -8.29 -16.84
CA PHE A 25 2.13 -8.43 -18.15
C PHE A 25 3.59 -8.86 -18.08
N THR A 26 4.09 -9.17 -16.89
CA THR A 26 5.45 -9.70 -16.69
C THR A 26 5.40 -11.22 -16.73
N PRO A 27 6.55 -11.89 -16.96
CA PRO A 27 6.60 -13.34 -16.90
C PRO A 27 6.13 -13.86 -15.55
N LEU A 28 5.31 -14.89 -15.56
CA LEU A 28 4.79 -15.47 -14.32
C LEU A 28 5.89 -16.28 -13.62
N PRO A 29 5.87 -16.32 -12.27
CA PRO A 29 6.78 -17.21 -11.56
C PRO A 29 6.47 -18.66 -11.92
N PRO A 30 7.47 -19.54 -11.98
CA PRO A 30 7.27 -20.93 -12.38
C PRO A 30 6.45 -21.75 -11.37
N VAL A 31 6.40 -21.26 -10.12
CA VAL A 31 5.66 -21.92 -9.05
C VAL A 31 4.77 -20.87 -8.39
N MET A 32 3.53 -21.27 -8.02
CA MET A 32 2.60 -20.39 -7.30
C MET A 32 2.20 -19.14 -8.10
N ALA A 33 2.04 -19.30 -9.41
CA ALA A 33 1.62 -18.18 -10.26
C ALA A 33 0.26 -17.63 -9.84
N GLU A 34 -0.67 -18.52 -9.44
CA GLU A 34 -1.99 -18.11 -8.96
C GLU A 34 -1.92 -17.29 -7.68
N THR A 35 -0.99 -17.62 -6.78
CA THR A 35 -0.78 -16.86 -5.54
C THR A 35 -0.23 -15.48 -5.86
N PHE A 36 0.73 -15.42 -6.80
CA PHE A 36 1.28 -14.14 -7.24
C PHE A 36 0.19 -13.25 -7.84
N LEU A 37 -0.62 -13.78 -8.75
CA LEU A 37 -1.70 -13.01 -9.37
C LEU A 37 -2.76 -12.60 -8.34
N GLY A 38 -3.05 -13.48 -7.39
CA GLY A 38 -3.97 -13.16 -6.29
C GLY A 38 -3.46 -12.02 -5.43
N PHE A 39 -2.16 -12.02 -5.12
CA PHE A 39 -1.54 -10.92 -4.39
C PHE A 39 -1.65 -9.61 -5.16
N VAL A 40 -1.29 -9.61 -6.44
CA VAL A 40 -1.36 -8.41 -7.27
C VAL A 40 -2.78 -7.88 -7.35
N GLY A 41 -3.75 -8.79 -7.58
CA GLY A 41 -5.16 -8.40 -7.69
C GLY A 41 -5.71 -7.83 -6.39
N LEU A 42 -5.40 -8.46 -5.26
CA LEU A 42 -5.87 -7.97 -3.96
C LEU A 42 -5.25 -6.62 -3.64
N ALA A 43 -3.96 -6.45 -3.93
CA ALA A 43 -3.29 -5.17 -3.74
C ALA A 43 -3.92 -4.08 -4.61
N LEU A 44 -4.31 -4.41 -5.86
CA LEU A 44 -4.99 -3.45 -6.72
C LEU A 44 -6.35 -3.05 -6.18
N VAL A 45 -7.10 -4.00 -5.60
CA VAL A 45 -8.37 -3.69 -4.96
C VAL A 45 -8.14 -2.66 -3.83
N PHE A 46 -7.08 -2.81 -3.06
CA PHE A 46 -6.77 -1.83 -2.02
C PHE A 46 -6.44 -0.45 -2.55
N GLN A 47 -5.91 -0.34 -3.79
CA GLN A 47 -5.70 0.98 -4.38
C GLN A 47 -7.04 1.71 -4.59
N THR A 48 -8.10 0.97 -4.94
CA THR A 48 -9.43 1.58 -5.04
C THR A 48 -9.96 1.99 -3.67
N VAL A 49 -9.63 1.25 -2.62
CA VAL A 49 -9.97 1.64 -1.25
C VAL A 49 -9.28 2.96 -0.90
N PHE A 50 -7.98 3.09 -1.20
CA PHE A 50 -7.24 4.33 -0.93
C PHE A 50 -7.84 5.51 -1.69
N TRP A 51 -8.19 5.31 -2.95
CA TRP A 51 -8.84 6.36 -3.75
C TRP A 51 -10.16 6.78 -3.12
N THR A 52 -10.94 5.80 -2.67
CA THR A 52 -12.22 6.06 -2.01
C THR A 52 -12.03 6.86 -0.72
N ILE A 53 -11.07 6.47 0.12
CA ILE A 53 -10.75 7.23 1.34
C ILE A 53 -10.37 8.66 0.98
N GLY A 54 -9.55 8.84 -0.05
CA GLY A 54 -9.13 10.16 -0.49
C GLY A 54 -10.27 11.03 -0.98
N SER A 55 -11.36 10.43 -1.46
CA SER A 55 -12.53 11.18 -1.94
C SER A 55 -13.30 11.88 -0.81
N ASP A 56 -13.29 11.29 0.39
CA ASP A 56 -13.94 11.88 1.58
C ASP A 56 -13.27 11.33 2.84
N PRO A 57 -12.11 11.90 3.21
CA PRO A 57 -11.33 11.35 4.32
C PRO A 57 -12.07 11.31 5.65
N LEU A 58 -12.92 12.29 5.92
CA LEU A 58 -13.67 12.32 7.17
C LEU A 58 -14.65 11.15 7.25
N LYS A 59 -15.41 10.95 6.18
CA LYS A 59 -16.39 9.86 6.11
C LYS A 59 -15.73 8.49 6.21
N TYR A 60 -14.60 8.30 5.54
CA TYR A 60 -13.93 7.01 5.47
C TYR A 60 -12.77 6.88 6.44
N ARG A 61 -12.69 7.78 7.41
CA ARG A 61 -11.63 7.75 8.42
C ARG A 61 -11.47 6.39 9.10
N PRO A 62 -12.56 5.67 9.45
CA PRO A 62 -12.41 4.36 10.09
C PRO A 62 -11.66 3.32 9.26
N LEU A 63 -11.54 3.52 7.95
CA LEU A 63 -10.78 2.62 7.08
C LEU A 63 -9.28 2.92 7.09
N MET A 64 -8.87 4.08 7.58
CA MET A 64 -7.46 4.48 7.52
C MET A 64 -6.53 3.57 8.31
N PRO A 65 -6.88 3.10 9.54
CA PRO A 65 -6.03 2.12 10.21
C PRO A 65 -5.87 0.82 9.42
N LEU A 66 -6.90 0.41 8.68
CA LEU A 66 -6.81 -0.78 7.83
C LEU A 66 -5.87 -0.53 6.64
N ALA A 67 -5.85 0.69 6.12
CA ALA A 67 -4.91 1.06 5.07
C ALA A 67 -3.46 1.01 5.57
N VAL A 68 -3.22 1.45 6.81
CA VAL A 68 -1.90 1.32 7.44
C VAL A 68 -1.52 -0.16 7.54
N ALA A 69 -2.45 -0.99 8.02
CA ALA A 69 -2.21 -2.42 8.17
C ALA A 69 -1.87 -3.07 6.83
N GLU A 70 -2.56 -2.69 5.76
CA GLU A 70 -2.31 -3.23 4.42
C GLU A 70 -0.86 -2.99 4.00
N LYS A 71 -0.31 -1.82 4.30
CA LYS A 71 1.09 -1.52 3.98
C LYS A 71 2.05 -2.37 4.82
N LEU A 72 1.74 -2.56 6.09
CA LEU A 72 2.65 -3.27 7.00
C LEU A 72 2.67 -4.78 6.76
N VAL A 73 1.55 -5.39 6.37
CA VAL A 73 1.49 -6.86 6.22
C VAL A 73 2.35 -7.38 5.07
N PHE A 74 2.68 -6.53 4.11
CA PHE A 74 3.66 -6.88 3.08
C PHE A 74 5.06 -6.42 3.48
N ALA A 75 5.19 -5.17 3.90
CA ALA A 75 6.50 -4.54 4.07
C ALA A 75 7.29 -5.13 5.24
N VAL A 76 6.62 -5.42 6.36
CA VAL A 76 7.32 -5.94 7.53
C VAL A 76 7.91 -7.33 7.27
N PRO A 77 7.15 -8.32 6.77
CA PRO A 77 7.76 -9.62 6.46
C PRO A 77 8.83 -9.53 5.38
N ALA A 78 8.62 -8.72 4.35
CA ALA A 78 9.59 -8.60 3.26
C ALA A 78 10.93 -8.07 3.78
N LEU A 79 10.90 -7.02 4.60
CA LEU A 79 12.12 -6.43 5.13
C LEU A 79 12.77 -7.34 6.19
N ALA A 80 11.98 -8.02 7.02
CA ALA A 80 12.50 -8.94 8.00
C ALA A 80 13.24 -10.11 7.32
N LEU A 81 12.64 -10.67 6.29
CA LEU A 81 13.26 -11.76 5.54
C LEU A 81 14.52 -11.29 4.82
N PHE A 82 14.48 -10.10 4.22
CA PHE A 82 15.65 -9.53 3.55
C PHE A 82 16.79 -9.36 4.54
N ALA A 83 16.51 -8.83 5.73
CA ALA A 83 17.53 -8.62 6.77
C ALA A 83 18.09 -9.94 7.30
N GLN A 84 17.31 -11.02 7.25
CA GLN A 84 17.74 -12.34 7.71
C GLN A 84 18.50 -13.14 6.63
N GLY A 85 18.68 -12.55 5.45
CA GLY A 85 19.41 -13.19 4.38
C GLY A 85 18.58 -14.12 3.50
N TYR A 86 17.24 -14.13 3.66
CA TYR A 86 16.38 -14.87 2.73
C TYR A 86 16.43 -14.24 1.35
N PRO A 87 16.21 -15.03 0.28
CA PRO A 87 16.32 -14.53 -1.10
C PRO A 87 15.10 -13.65 -1.46
N VAL A 88 15.14 -12.41 -1.00
CA VAL A 88 14.18 -11.38 -1.38
C VAL A 88 14.84 -10.52 -2.46
N ALA A 89 14.17 -10.39 -3.61
CA ALA A 89 14.72 -9.60 -4.72
C ALA A 89 14.88 -8.14 -4.29
N PRO A 90 16.02 -7.49 -4.65
CA PRO A 90 16.26 -6.10 -4.26
C PRO A 90 15.12 -5.14 -4.61
N PRO A 91 14.46 -5.21 -5.80
CA PRO A 91 13.32 -4.34 -6.06
C PRO A 91 12.17 -4.53 -5.07
N VAL A 92 11.94 -5.76 -4.59
CA VAL A 92 10.90 -6.03 -3.60
C VAL A 92 11.23 -5.34 -2.28
N ALA A 93 12.50 -5.36 -1.87
CA ALA A 93 12.93 -4.66 -0.66
C ALA A 93 12.73 -3.15 -0.79
N VAL A 94 13.01 -2.58 -1.96
CA VAL A 94 12.80 -1.16 -2.23
C VAL A 94 11.32 -0.80 -2.11
N PHE A 95 10.44 -1.60 -2.73
CA PHE A 95 9.01 -1.36 -2.64
C PHE A 95 8.50 -1.53 -1.21
N ALA A 96 9.09 -2.44 -0.44
CA ALA A 96 8.73 -2.61 0.97
C ALA A 96 9.07 -1.34 1.77
N VAL A 97 10.23 -0.72 1.53
CA VAL A 97 10.59 0.53 2.18
C VAL A 97 9.60 1.64 1.80
N ILE A 98 9.25 1.73 0.52
CA ILE A 98 8.26 2.71 0.06
C ILE A 98 6.93 2.49 0.76
N ASP A 99 6.50 1.23 0.92
CA ASP A 99 5.25 0.92 1.60
C ASP A 99 5.28 1.32 3.07
N ILE A 100 6.42 1.17 3.76
CA ILE A 100 6.55 1.68 5.13
C ILE A 100 6.34 3.18 5.15
N LEU A 101 6.93 3.91 4.22
CA LEU A 101 6.77 5.36 4.14
C LEU A 101 5.31 5.74 3.86
N LEU A 102 4.65 5.02 2.96
CA LEU A 102 3.23 5.24 2.69
C LEU A 102 2.38 4.93 3.93
N GLY A 103 2.71 3.86 4.65
CA GLY A 103 2.03 3.53 5.90
C GLY A 103 2.15 4.63 6.94
N ILE A 104 3.33 5.23 7.07
CA ILE A 104 3.55 6.38 7.95
C ILE A 104 2.69 7.54 7.49
N GLY A 105 2.65 7.82 6.17
CA GLY A 105 1.80 8.88 5.62
C GLY A 105 0.32 8.66 5.90
N PHE A 106 -0.16 7.42 5.78
CA PHE A 106 -1.54 7.07 6.10
C PHE A 106 -1.84 7.26 7.59
N PHE A 107 -0.89 6.90 8.45
CA PHE A 107 -1.05 7.10 9.88
C PHE A 107 -1.15 8.59 10.22
N LEU A 108 -0.29 9.41 9.61
CA LEU A 108 -0.36 10.85 9.82
C LEU A 108 -1.66 11.44 9.29
N ALA A 109 -2.14 10.94 8.15
CA ALA A 109 -3.44 11.35 7.60
C ALA A 109 -4.57 11.03 8.58
N TRP A 110 -4.52 9.84 9.19
CA TRP A 110 -5.50 9.43 10.18
C TRP A 110 -5.49 10.37 11.39
N ARG A 111 -4.30 10.68 11.90
CA ARG A 111 -4.14 11.59 13.03
C ARG A 111 -4.66 12.99 12.68
N ARG A 112 -4.31 13.49 11.52
CA ARG A 112 -4.73 14.83 11.09
C ARG A 112 -6.22 14.93 10.84
N THR A 113 -6.85 13.88 10.32
CA THR A 113 -8.29 13.86 10.13
C THR A 113 -9.00 13.92 11.46
N LEU A 114 -8.46 13.27 12.50
CA LEU A 114 -9.02 13.34 13.84
C LEU A 114 -8.95 14.75 14.42
N VAL A 115 -7.83 15.44 14.18
CA VAL A 115 -7.59 16.75 14.77
C VAL A 115 -8.30 17.87 14.01
N ALA A 116 -8.48 17.70 12.70
CA ALA A 116 -8.97 18.76 11.82
C ALA A 116 -10.45 19.09 12.03
N ASP A 117 -11.17 18.28 12.77
CA ASP A 117 -12.57 18.53 13.09
C ASP A 117 -12.70 19.21 14.44
#